data_64dcb14c0b65826a331b494683c47eb0
#
_entry.id   64dcb14c0b65826a331b494683c47eb0
#
_cell.length_a   1.000
_cell.length_b   1.000
_cell.length_c   1.000
_cell.angle_alpha   90.00
_cell.angle_beta   90.00
_cell.angle_gamma   90.00
#
_symmetry.space_group_name_H-M   'P 1'
#
loop_
_entity.id
_entity.type
_entity.pdbx_description
1 polymer ?
#
loop_
_entity_poly.entity_id
_entity_poly.type
_entity_poly.pdbx_seq_one_letter_code
_entity_poly.pdbx_strand_id
1 'polypeptide(L)'
;MTQLSMHSPVGDLTLSQDDGAIVAIDWGWAPMQSATGLLTEAKAQLDAYFDGALTVFDLPLRPAGTAFQRAVYDVMTSIPYGKTMTYAEVAQKVGSVARAVGGVCGSNPIPIVIPCHRVVAAPGRTPGHRVAGTLGGYSGHGGVDTKRALLRLEGADGPGRQLDLNLSMS
;
A
#
# COMPACT_ATOMS: atom_id res chain seq x y z
N MET A 1 -20.46 11.72 -2.91
CA MET A 1 -19.24 11.20 -2.29
C MET A 1 -18.96 11.94 -0.99
N THR A 2 -18.72 11.23 0.08
CA THR A 2 -18.41 11.82 1.38
C THR A 2 -16.97 11.51 1.76
N GLN A 3 -16.38 12.36 2.57
CA GLN A 3 -14.95 12.27 2.93
C GLN A 3 -14.74 12.49 4.42
N LEU A 4 -13.75 11.83 4.96
CA LEU A 4 -13.28 12.00 6.34
C LEU A 4 -11.76 12.01 6.35
N SER A 5 -11.17 13.03 6.94
CA SER A 5 -9.73 13.14 7.05
C SER A 5 -9.24 12.66 8.41
N MET A 6 -7.98 12.21 8.45
CA MET A 6 -7.36 11.71 9.68
C MET A 6 -5.86 12.03 9.67
N HIS A 7 -5.29 12.14 10.85
CA HIS A 7 -3.83 12.19 11.00
C HIS A 7 -3.26 10.79 11.00
N SER A 8 -2.05 10.63 10.50
CA SER A 8 -1.35 9.35 10.53
C SER A 8 0.16 9.56 10.62
N PRO A 9 0.92 8.51 10.96
CA PRO A 9 2.39 8.60 10.97
C PRO A 9 3.01 8.89 9.61
N VAL A 10 2.28 8.68 8.52
CA VAL A 10 2.76 8.95 7.17
C VAL A 10 2.15 10.21 6.58
N GLY A 11 1.52 11.05 7.39
CA GLY A 11 0.89 12.30 6.98
C GLY A 11 -0.62 12.24 7.07
N ASP A 12 -1.28 13.37 6.81
CA ASP A 12 -2.72 13.43 6.84
C ASP A 12 -3.32 12.68 5.66
N LEU A 13 -4.38 11.94 5.92
CA LEU A 13 -5.06 11.13 4.92
C LEU A 13 -6.53 11.55 4.86
N THR A 14 -7.10 11.50 3.66
CA THR A 14 -8.53 11.70 3.45
C THR A 14 -9.12 10.44 2.83
N LEU A 15 -10.11 9.88 3.52
CA LEU A 15 -10.83 8.69 3.10
C LEU A 15 -12.09 9.13 2.37
N SER A 16 -12.36 8.55 1.21
CA SER A 16 -13.56 8.87 0.43
C SER A 16 -14.42 7.63 0.26
N GLN A 17 -15.72 7.80 0.46
CA GLN A 17 -16.69 6.74 0.20
C GLN A 17 -17.69 7.19 -0.84
N ASP A 18 -18.19 6.24 -1.59
CA ASP A 18 -19.29 6.45 -2.54
C ASP A 18 -20.09 5.16 -2.63
N ASP A 19 -21.42 5.30 -2.55
CA ASP A 19 -22.33 4.17 -2.71
C ASP A 19 -21.94 2.94 -1.88
N GLY A 20 -21.66 3.18 -0.60
CA GLY A 20 -21.40 2.11 0.37
C GLY A 20 -20.05 1.45 0.31
N ALA A 21 -19.08 2.02 -0.42
CA ALA A 21 -17.73 1.46 -0.50
C ALA A 21 -16.67 2.56 -0.38
N ILE A 22 -15.49 2.20 0.10
CA ILE A 22 -14.32 3.07 0.07
C ILE A 22 -13.82 3.11 -1.36
N VAL A 23 -13.65 4.31 -1.90
CA VAL A 23 -13.23 4.50 -3.30
C VAL A 23 -11.86 5.17 -3.42
N ALA A 24 -11.38 5.85 -2.39
CA ALA A 24 -10.08 6.52 -2.43
C ALA A 24 -9.52 6.79 -1.04
N ILE A 25 -8.20 6.79 -0.97
CA ILE A 25 -7.44 7.35 0.15
C ILE A 25 -6.42 8.29 -0.49
N ASP A 26 -6.48 9.57 -0.12
CA ASP A 26 -5.59 10.60 -0.65
C ASP A 26 -4.82 11.26 0.49
N TRP A 27 -3.61 11.71 0.20
CA TRP A 27 -2.85 12.53 1.15
C TRP A 27 -3.39 13.95 1.12
N GLY A 28 -3.53 14.53 2.31
CA GLY A 28 -4.06 15.87 2.49
C GLY A 28 -5.33 15.88 3.33
N TRP A 29 -5.84 17.08 3.57
CA TRP A 29 -7.02 17.29 4.41
C TRP A 29 -8.15 17.86 3.57
N ALA A 30 -9.31 17.22 3.59
CA ALA A 30 -10.45 17.63 2.81
C ALA A 30 -11.15 18.84 3.47
N PRO A 31 -11.74 19.74 2.67
CA PRO A 31 -12.43 20.92 3.23
C PRO A 31 -13.71 20.57 3.96
N MET A 32 -14.35 19.46 3.61
CA MET A 32 -15.59 19.03 4.25
C MET A 32 -15.45 17.64 4.86
N GLN A 33 -15.95 17.46 6.06
CA GLN A 33 -15.81 16.23 6.81
C GLN A 33 -17.18 15.61 7.06
N SER A 34 -17.29 14.29 6.87
CA SER A 34 -18.51 13.52 7.13
C SER A 34 -18.14 12.24 7.86
N ALA A 35 -18.59 12.12 9.11
CA ALA A 35 -18.32 10.92 9.91
C ALA A 35 -19.42 9.88 9.69
N THR A 36 -19.50 9.33 8.47
CA THR A 36 -20.43 8.23 8.20
C THR A 36 -19.97 6.97 8.94
N GLY A 37 -20.85 5.98 9.07
CA GLY A 37 -20.49 4.72 9.72
C GLY A 37 -19.31 4.04 9.05
N LEU A 38 -19.31 3.98 7.70
CA LEU A 38 -18.24 3.36 6.95
C LEU A 38 -16.91 4.13 7.09
N LEU A 39 -16.94 5.45 6.96
CA LEU A 39 -15.72 6.25 7.06
C LEU A 39 -15.15 6.22 8.49
N THR A 40 -16.01 6.21 9.49
CA THR A 40 -15.59 6.07 10.89
C THR A 40 -14.91 4.72 11.13
N GLU A 41 -15.48 3.65 10.58
CA GLU A 41 -14.90 2.31 10.67
C GLU A 41 -13.57 2.24 9.91
N ALA A 42 -13.50 2.82 8.72
CA ALA A 42 -12.26 2.84 7.95
C ALA A 42 -11.15 3.57 8.70
N LYS A 43 -11.47 4.72 9.31
CA LYS A 43 -10.52 5.47 10.12
C LYS A 43 -10.04 4.63 11.31
N ALA A 44 -10.96 3.95 12.00
CA ALA A 44 -10.63 3.12 13.15
C ALA A 44 -9.69 1.97 12.74
N GLN A 45 -9.94 1.34 11.59
CA GLN A 45 -9.08 0.28 11.09
C GLN A 45 -7.69 0.79 10.69
N LEU A 46 -7.62 1.96 10.07
CA LEU A 46 -6.33 2.57 9.75
C LEU A 46 -5.55 2.96 11.01
N ASP A 47 -6.22 3.52 12.00
CA ASP A 47 -5.59 3.81 13.29
C ASP A 47 -5.03 2.53 13.94
N ALA A 48 -5.80 1.45 13.93
CA ALA A 48 -5.36 0.16 14.46
C ALA A 48 -4.18 -0.41 13.66
N TYR A 49 -4.21 -0.24 12.34
CA TYR A 49 -3.10 -0.66 11.48
C TYR A 49 -1.81 0.09 11.84
N PHE A 50 -1.89 1.40 11.98
CA PHE A 50 -0.70 2.20 12.32
C PHE A 50 -0.21 1.93 13.75
N ASP A 51 -1.09 1.49 14.64
CA ASP A 51 -0.73 1.06 16.00
C ASP A 51 -0.16 -0.36 16.05
N GLY A 52 -0.11 -1.06 14.92
CA GLY A 52 0.37 -2.43 14.85
C GLY A 52 -0.63 -3.48 15.35
N ALA A 53 -1.89 -3.07 15.57
CA ALA A 53 -2.92 -3.95 16.11
C ALA A 53 -3.79 -4.62 15.03
N LEU A 54 -3.77 -4.12 13.80
CA LEU A 54 -4.57 -4.66 12.70
C LEU A 54 -3.64 -5.06 11.56
N THR A 55 -3.80 -6.29 11.06
CA THR A 55 -2.99 -6.80 9.95
C THR A 55 -3.82 -7.04 8.68
N VAL A 56 -5.13 -7.10 8.79
CA VAL A 56 -6.05 -7.33 7.66
C VAL A 56 -7.19 -6.33 7.75
N PHE A 57 -7.39 -5.56 6.68
CA PHE A 57 -8.51 -4.65 6.59
C PHE A 57 -9.79 -5.39 6.20
N ASP A 58 -10.91 -5.02 6.82
CA ASP A 58 -12.22 -5.56 6.50
C ASP A 58 -13.13 -4.39 6.11
N LEU A 59 -13.00 -3.93 4.87
CA LEU A 59 -13.70 -2.78 4.33
C LEU A 59 -14.19 -3.09 2.93
N PRO A 60 -15.41 -2.67 2.56
CA PRO A 60 -15.86 -2.75 1.18
C PRO A 60 -15.07 -1.75 0.33
N LEU A 61 -14.37 -2.24 -0.67
CA LEU A 61 -13.51 -1.44 -1.54
C LEU A 61 -14.08 -1.44 -2.95
N ARG A 62 -14.05 -0.28 -3.61
CA ARG A 62 -14.41 -0.17 -5.02
C ARG A 62 -13.41 0.77 -5.71
N PRO A 63 -12.20 0.28 -6.00
CA PRO A 63 -11.21 1.08 -6.72
C PRO A 63 -11.65 1.28 -8.16
N ALA A 64 -11.59 2.51 -8.65
CA ALA A 64 -11.77 2.78 -10.07
C ALA A 64 -10.58 2.25 -10.85
N GLY A 65 -10.84 1.77 -12.06
CA GLY A 65 -9.77 1.31 -12.94
C GLY A 65 -10.28 0.35 -14.00
N THR A 66 -9.39 0.04 -14.94
CA THR A 66 -9.63 -0.96 -15.97
C THR A 66 -9.69 -2.37 -15.38
N ALA A 67 -10.12 -3.34 -16.16
CA ALA A 67 -10.11 -4.73 -15.73
C ALA A 67 -8.69 -5.19 -15.37
N PHE A 68 -7.69 -4.77 -16.15
CA PHE A 68 -6.29 -5.09 -15.86
C PHE A 68 -5.83 -4.48 -14.53
N GLN A 69 -6.14 -3.19 -14.31
CA GLN A 69 -5.78 -2.52 -13.06
C GLN A 69 -6.41 -3.22 -11.87
N ARG A 70 -7.69 -3.56 -11.96
CA ARG A 70 -8.37 -4.26 -10.87
C ARG A 70 -7.80 -5.65 -10.61
N ALA A 71 -7.38 -6.36 -11.65
CA ALA A 71 -6.71 -7.65 -11.50
C ALA A 71 -5.40 -7.49 -10.72
N VAL A 72 -4.63 -6.45 -11.00
CA VAL A 72 -3.40 -6.15 -10.25
C VAL A 72 -3.74 -5.79 -8.80
N TYR A 73 -4.77 -4.98 -8.57
CA TYR A 73 -5.19 -4.64 -7.21
C TYR A 73 -5.57 -5.89 -6.41
N ASP A 74 -6.25 -6.85 -7.03
CA ASP A 74 -6.61 -8.11 -6.38
C ASP A 74 -5.38 -8.91 -5.99
N VAL A 75 -4.38 -9.00 -6.87
CA VAL A 75 -3.13 -9.68 -6.56
C VAL A 75 -2.42 -8.99 -5.40
N MET A 76 -2.33 -7.66 -5.43
CA MET A 76 -1.69 -6.90 -4.36
C MET A 76 -2.39 -7.11 -3.01
N THR A 77 -3.72 -7.12 -3.01
CA THR A 77 -4.50 -7.35 -1.80
C THR A 77 -4.26 -8.73 -1.23
N SER A 78 -3.88 -9.70 -2.05
CA SER A 78 -3.55 -11.06 -1.61
C SER A 78 -2.17 -11.17 -0.95
N ILE A 79 -1.31 -10.16 -1.06
CA ILE A 79 0.01 -10.19 -0.43
C ILE A 79 -0.17 -10.03 1.08
N PRO A 80 0.23 -11.03 1.89
CA PRO A 80 -0.01 -10.96 3.33
C PRO A 80 0.80 -9.84 4.01
N TYR A 81 0.29 -9.41 5.14
CA TYR A 81 0.99 -8.48 6.02
C TYR A 81 2.39 -9.02 6.34
N GLY A 82 3.40 -8.16 6.24
CA GLY A 82 4.78 -8.54 6.50
C GLY A 82 5.48 -9.25 5.37
N LYS A 83 4.81 -9.41 4.21
CA LYS A 83 5.39 -10.06 3.04
C LYS A 83 5.48 -9.09 1.88
N THR A 84 6.29 -9.44 0.90
CA THR A 84 6.45 -8.66 -0.34
C THR A 84 6.40 -9.58 -1.55
N MET A 85 6.06 -9.00 -2.69
CA MET A 85 6.21 -9.61 -4.01
C MET A 85 6.97 -8.66 -4.91
N THR A 86 7.72 -9.20 -5.85
CA THR A 86 8.36 -8.34 -6.86
C THR A 86 7.36 -7.95 -7.92
N TYR A 87 7.65 -6.87 -8.64
CA TYR A 87 6.82 -6.47 -9.80
C TYR A 87 6.69 -7.61 -10.81
N ALA A 88 7.78 -8.35 -11.03
CA ALA A 88 7.77 -9.50 -11.96
C ALA A 88 6.85 -10.62 -11.47
N GLU A 89 6.85 -10.89 -10.17
CA GLU A 89 5.97 -11.92 -9.60
C GLU A 89 4.50 -11.55 -9.73
N VAL A 90 4.16 -10.29 -9.46
CA VAL A 90 2.79 -9.80 -9.66
C VAL A 90 2.41 -9.89 -11.14
N ALA A 91 3.32 -9.45 -12.04
CA ALA A 91 3.10 -9.50 -13.48
C ALA A 91 2.81 -10.92 -13.95
N GLN A 92 3.53 -11.91 -13.44
CA GLN A 92 3.33 -13.30 -13.80
C GLN A 92 1.92 -13.77 -13.46
N LYS A 93 1.38 -13.34 -12.33
CA LYS A 93 0.05 -13.73 -11.90
C LYS A 93 -1.07 -13.13 -12.77
N VAL A 94 -0.83 -11.97 -13.39
CA VAL A 94 -1.83 -11.31 -14.24
C VAL A 94 -1.51 -11.44 -15.73
N GLY A 95 -0.49 -12.22 -16.09
CA GLY A 95 -0.14 -12.45 -17.49
C GLY A 95 0.41 -11.22 -18.19
N SER A 96 1.23 -10.42 -17.52
CA SER A 96 1.77 -9.17 -18.05
C SER A 96 3.26 -9.04 -17.75
N VAL A 97 3.78 -7.81 -17.77
CA VAL A 97 5.19 -7.51 -17.52
C VAL A 97 5.33 -6.57 -16.33
N ALA A 98 6.51 -6.61 -15.70
CA ALA A 98 6.78 -5.83 -14.49
C ALA A 98 6.51 -4.33 -14.68
N ARG A 99 6.86 -3.78 -15.84
CA ARG A 99 6.68 -2.36 -16.12
C ARG A 99 5.20 -1.96 -16.08
N ALA A 100 4.31 -2.81 -16.62
CA ALA A 100 2.87 -2.55 -16.61
C ALA A 100 2.33 -2.56 -15.18
N VAL A 101 2.80 -3.49 -14.34
CA VAL A 101 2.44 -3.54 -12.92
C VAL A 101 2.90 -2.27 -12.20
N GLY A 102 4.11 -1.80 -12.48
CA GLY A 102 4.61 -0.55 -11.92
C GLY A 102 3.71 0.64 -12.21
N GLY A 103 3.20 0.73 -13.44
CA GLY A 103 2.24 1.76 -13.82
C GLY A 103 0.93 1.67 -13.03
N VAL A 104 0.44 0.47 -12.81
CA VAL A 104 -0.78 0.26 -12.02
C VAL A 104 -0.56 0.62 -10.55
N CYS A 105 0.58 0.26 -9.98
CA CYS A 105 0.91 0.66 -8.61
C CYS A 105 0.86 2.18 -8.45
N GLY A 106 1.34 2.91 -9.47
CA GLY A 106 1.30 4.37 -9.46
C GLY A 106 -0.09 4.97 -9.55
N SER A 107 -1.08 4.20 -10.00
CA SER A 107 -2.46 4.67 -10.14
C SER A 107 -3.41 4.12 -9.06
N ASN A 108 -2.88 3.42 -8.07
CA ASN A 108 -3.70 2.82 -6.99
C ASN A 108 -4.50 3.91 -6.25
N PRO A 109 -5.84 3.88 -6.32
CA PRO A 109 -6.65 4.91 -5.66
C PRO A 109 -6.84 4.71 -4.16
N ILE A 110 -6.53 3.52 -3.63
CA ILE A 110 -6.74 3.18 -2.21
C ILE A 110 -5.43 2.65 -1.61
N PRO A 111 -4.37 3.48 -1.56
CA PRO A 111 -3.09 3.03 -1.02
C PRO A 111 -3.22 2.60 0.44
N ILE A 112 -2.29 1.84 0.92
CA ILE A 112 -2.24 1.25 2.26
C ILE A 112 -3.21 0.07 2.38
N VAL A 113 -4.49 0.27 2.12
CA VAL A 113 -5.50 -0.81 2.16
C VAL A 113 -5.32 -1.75 0.98
N ILE A 114 -5.13 -1.22 -0.24
CA ILE A 114 -4.63 -2.01 -1.35
C ILE A 114 -3.11 -1.85 -1.33
N PRO A 115 -2.37 -2.86 -0.89
CA PRO A 115 -0.99 -2.67 -0.43
C PRO A 115 0.05 -2.62 -1.55
N CYS A 116 0.01 -1.58 -2.38
CA CYS A 116 1.02 -1.41 -3.42
C CYS A 116 2.44 -1.21 -2.84
N HIS A 117 2.54 -0.83 -1.58
CA HIS A 117 3.83 -0.76 -0.89
C HIS A 117 4.49 -2.13 -0.70
N ARG A 118 3.73 -3.23 -0.79
CA ARG A 118 4.26 -4.59 -0.69
C ARG A 118 4.82 -5.12 -2.01
N VAL A 119 4.73 -4.33 -3.09
CA VAL A 119 5.32 -4.69 -4.38
C VAL A 119 6.66 -3.98 -4.49
N VAL A 120 7.73 -4.74 -4.65
CA VAL A 120 9.09 -4.23 -4.60
C VAL A 120 9.87 -4.66 -5.84
N ALA A 121 10.95 -3.94 -6.15
CA ALA A 121 11.84 -4.32 -7.22
C ALA A 121 12.66 -5.56 -6.81
N ALA A 122 13.00 -6.39 -7.79
CA ALA A 122 13.88 -7.51 -7.53
C ALA A 122 15.26 -7.00 -7.08
N PRO A 123 15.96 -7.73 -6.18
CA PRO A 123 17.30 -7.34 -5.76
C PRO A 123 18.21 -7.14 -6.96
N GLY A 124 18.97 -6.04 -6.95
CA GLY A 124 19.94 -5.77 -7.99
C GLY A 124 21.02 -6.82 -8.04
N ARG A 125 21.51 -7.11 -9.26
CA ARG A 125 22.60 -8.07 -9.46
C ARG A 125 23.97 -7.45 -9.23
N THR A 126 24.04 -6.12 -9.32
CA THR A 126 25.30 -5.39 -9.14
C THR A 126 25.49 -5.10 -7.65
N PRO A 127 26.61 -5.51 -7.06
CA PRO A 127 26.89 -5.20 -5.67
C PRO A 127 26.81 -3.69 -5.41
N GLY A 128 26.21 -3.31 -4.30
CA GLY A 128 26.07 -1.91 -3.92
C GLY A 128 24.79 -1.25 -4.41
N HIS A 129 24.04 -1.86 -5.33
CA HIS A 129 22.81 -1.29 -5.85
C HIS A 129 21.54 -1.82 -5.17
N ARG A 130 21.69 -2.74 -4.26
CA ARG A 130 20.57 -3.44 -3.62
C ARG A 130 19.56 -2.50 -2.96
N VAL A 131 20.07 -1.53 -2.21
CA VAL A 131 19.18 -0.69 -1.40
C VAL A 131 18.36 0.23 -2.28
N ALA A 132 18.98 0.84 -3.28
CA ALA A 132 18.30 1.79 -4.15
C ALA A 132 17.30 1.11 -5.09
N GLY A 133 17.62 -0.13 -5.54
CA GLY A 133 16.79 -0.81 -6.52
C GLY A 133 15.72 -1.71 -5.97
N THR A 134 15.82 -2.14 -4.69
CA THR A 134 14.96 -3.21 -4.18
C THR A 134 13.57 -2.75 -3.76
N LEU A 135 13.40 -1.50 -3.35
CA LEU A 135 12.09 -1.02 -2.94
C LEU A 135 11.19 -0.64 -4.10
N GLY A 136 11.76 -0.21 -5.22
CA GLY A 136 10.99 0.37 -6.31
C GLY A 136 10.45 1.74 -5.93
N GLY A 137 9.54 2.27 -6.75
CA GLY A 137 8.93 3.56 -6.51
C GLY A 137 7.69 3.48 -5.65
N TYR A 138 7.21 4.64 -5.24
CA TYR A 138 5.93 4.79 -4.55
C TYR A 138 5.35 6.14 -4.90
N SER A 139 4.10 6.18 -5.34
CA SER A 139 3.44 7.41 -5.78
C SER A 139 2.74 8.16 -4.65
N GLY A 140 2.63 7.57 -3.46
CA GLY A 140 2.05 8.24 -2.31
C GLY A 140 2.91 9.40 -1.84
N HIS A 141 2.35 10.26 -0.98
CA HIS A 141 3.08 11.37 -0.39
C HIS A 141 4.32 10.85 0.36
N GLY A 142 5.45 11.51 0.15
CA GLY A 142 6.72 11.09 0.73
C GLY A 142 7.47 10.03 -0.10
N GLY A 143 6.85 9.49 -1.15
CA GLY A 143 7.49 8.57 -2.09
C GLY A 143 8.07 7.35 -1.40
N VAL A 144 9.33 7.04 -1.70
CA VAL A 144 10.02 5.85 -1.18
C VAL A 144 10.12 5.87 0.35
N ASP A 145 10.21 7.02 0.97
CA ASP A 145 10.27 7.12 2.44
C ASP A 145 8.97 6.62 3.07
N THR A 146 7.81 6.96 2.50
CA THR A 146 6.52 6.45 2.96
C THR A 146 6.44 4.95 2.75
N LYS A 147 6.86 4.46 1.60
CA LYS A 147 6.89 3.02 1.30
C LYS A 147 7.75 2.28 2.33
N ARG A 148 8.94 2.80 2.62
CA ARG A 148 9.82 2.20 3.61
C ARG A 148 9.20 2.20 5.00
N ALA A 149 8.53 3.30 5.39
CA ALA A 149 7.87 3.38 6.68
C ALA A 149 6.76 2.34 6.83
N LEU A 150 5.96 2.12 5.79
CA LEU A 150 4.90 1.12 5.81
C LEU A 150 5.48 -0.30 5.90
N LEU A 151 6.49 -0.59 5.09
CA LEU A 151 7.15 -1.91 5.13
C LEU A 151 7.81 -2.16 6.48
N ARG A 152 8.42 -1.14 7.05
CA ARG A 152 9.04 -1.25 8.37
C ARG A 152 7.99 -1.49 9.46
N LEU A 153 6.88 -0.78 9.41
CA LEU A 153 5.76 -1.00 10.31
C LEU A 153 5.29 -2.46 10.27
N GLU A 154 5.24 -3.03 9.07
CA GLU A 154 4.80 -4.40 8.86
C GLU A 154 5.89 -5.44 9.12
N GLY A 155 7.11 -5.00 9.42
CA GLY A 155 8.22 -5.91 9.66
C GLY A 155 8.85 -6.50 8.39
N ALA A 156 8.48 -5.99 7.21
CA ALA A 156 9.03 -6.46 5.94
C ALA A 156 10.17 -5.59 5.44
N ASP A 157 9.92 -4.28 5.29
CA ASP A 157 10.91 -3.26 4.88
C ASP A 157 11.74 -3.67 3.66
N GLY A 158 11.15 -4.48 2.77
CA GLY A 158 11.84 -4.93 1.56
C GLY A 158 12.74 -6.14 1.77
N PRO A 159 13.26 -6.73 0.67
CA PRO A 159 14.05 -7.95 0.76
C PRO A 159 15.33 -7.84 1.59
N GLY A 160 16.02 -6.70 1.52
CA GLY A 160 17.24 -6.49 2.30
C GLY A 160 16.96 -6.40 3.79
N ARG A 161 15.81 -5.86 4.17
CA ARG A 161 15.43 -5.73 5.57
C ARG A 161 15.15 -7.07 6.22
N GLN A 162 14.65 -8.01 5.46
CA GLN A 162 14.38 -9.34 6.01
C GLN A 162 15.65 -10.00 6.56
N LEU A 163 16.78 -9.78 5.91
CA LEU A 163 18.07 -10.26 6.40
C LEU A 163 18.45 -9.54 7.70
N ASP A 164 18.23 -8.25 7.76
CA ASP A 164 18.53 -7.46 8.95
C ASP A 164 17.69 -7.89 10.14
N LEU A 165 16.43 -8.24 9.90
CA LEU A 165 15.56 -8.74 10.97
C LEU A 165 16.09 -10.05 11.54
N ASN A 166 16.57 -10.94 10.69
CA ASN A 166 17.15 -12.20 11.16
C ASN A 166 18.37 -11.95 12.04
N LEU A 167 19.20 -10.98 11.66
CA LEU A 167 20.37 -10.63 12.44
C LEU A 167 19.99 -10.02 13.78
N SER A 168 18.97 -9.17 13.82
CA SER A 168 18.58 -8.51 15.04
C SER A 168 17.84 -9.43 16.01
N MET A 169 17.32 -10.55 15.54
CA MET A 169 16.66 -11.54 16.38
C MET A 169 17.65 -12.56 16.98
N SER A 170 18.84 -12.61 16.47
CA SER A 170 19.90 -13.45 16.99
C SER A 170 20.80 -12.68 17.94
#